data_4c75ae892e8d6b517d2e718740a6c049
#
_entry.id   4c75ae892e8d6b517d2e718740a6c049
#
_cell.length_a   1.000
_cell.length_b   1.000
_cell.length_c   1.000
_cell.angle_alpha   90.00
_cell.angle_beta   90.00
_cell.angle_gamma   90.00
#
_symmetry.space_group_name_H-M   'P 1'
#
loop_
_entity.id
_entity.type
_entity.pdbx_description
1 polymer ?
#
loop_
_entity_poly.entity_id
_entity_poly.type
_entity_poly.pdbx_seq_one_letter_code
_entity_poly.pdbx_strand_id
1 'polypeptide(L)'
;LSSAASDVYKRQYVNNNFIIMCTKDGTIKKTKLEAYSRPRQNGVNAIVIREGDQLIEAKLTSGNAEVMIAAREGKAIRFNESTVRPIGRVGAGVRGISIEESDEVIGMICVEPDSTQDVLVLSENGYGKRTDLDEYRITNRGGKGVKTINVTEKTGKLISIQAVTDDNDLMIINRSGLTIRTAVSQIRLAGRATQGVRIINLRDGDAIASVMAVPAAGDEEEVQSAEATGAGDATPDAGQPAEE
;
A
#
# COMPACT_ATOMS: atom_id res chain seq x y z
N LEU A 1 29.69 -18.06 -0.30
CA LEU A 1 29.04 -17.42 0.86
C LEU A 1 29.30 -18.28 2.09
N SER A 2 29.88 -17.70 3.16
CA SER A 2 30.18 -18.37 4.42
C SER A 2 28.91 -18.99 5.00
N SER A 3 29.01 -20.19 5.59
CA SER A 3 27.95 -20.89 6.30
C SER A 3 27.22 -19.98 7.31
N ALA A 4 27.95 -19.12 8.02
CA ALA A 4 27.41 -18.18 8.99
C ALA A 4 26.50 -17.10 8.35
N ALA A 5 26.84 -16.56 7.17
CA ALA A 5 26.01 -15.59 6.47
C ALA A 5 24.70 -16.24 5.97
N SER A 6 24.76 -17.49 5.53
CA SER A 6 23.57 -18.27 5.14
C SER A 6 22.64 -18.53 6.34
N ASP A 7 23.19 -18.77 7.53
CA ASP A 7 22.40 -19.02 8.74
C ASP A 7 21.78 -17.74 9.31
N VAL A 8 22.45 -16.60 9.24
CA VAL A 8 21.88 -15.30 9.60
C VAL A 8 20.73 -14.95 8.66
N TYR A 9 20.90 -15.14 7.36
CA TYR A 9 19.85 -14.90 6.38
C TYR A 9 18.61 -15.77 6.62
N LYS A 10 18.78 -17.05 6.94
CA LYS A 10 17.68 -17.95 7.26
C LYS A 10 16.93 -17.57 8.53
N ARG A 11 17.62 -17.06 9.56
CA ARG A 11 17.01 -16.65 10.84
C ARG A 11 16.03 -15.48 10.67
N GLN A 12 16.22 -14.61 9.66
CA GLN A 12 15.29 -13.51 9.37
C GLN A 12 13.88 -13.99 8.99
N TYR A 13 13.75 -15.21 8.49
CA TYR A 13 12.46 -15.81 8.10
C TYR A 13 11.81 -16.65 9.21
N VAL A 14 12.55 -16.99 10.28
CA VAL A 14 12.07 -17.82 11.39
C VAL A 14 11.66 -16.90 12.55
N ASN A 15 10.53 -16.22 12.40
CA ASN A 15 10.07 -15.19 13.34
C ASN A 15 8.55 -15.25 13.63
N ASN A 16 7.90 -16.37 13.31
CA ASN A 16 6.45 -16.56 13.43
C ASN A 16 5.59 -15.59 12.64
N ASN A 17 6.16 -14.85 11.69
CA ASN A 17 5.42 -13.96 10.81
C ASN A 17 4.79 -14.72 9.63
N PHE A 18 3.84 -14.06 9.00
CA PHE A 18 3.09 -14.59 7.88
C PHE A 18 3.09 -13.58 6.73
N ILE A 19 2.92 -14.10 5.52
CA ILE A 19 2.55 -13.31 4.36
C ILE A 19 1.07 -13.56 4.09
N ILE A 20 0.29 -12.49 4.10
CA ILE A 20 -1.10 -12.51 3.65
C ILE A 20 -1.15 -11.92 2.24
N MET A 21 -1.86 -12.60 1.35
CA MET A 21 -2.04 -12.22 -0.04
C MET A 21 -3.52 -12.15 -0.36
N CYS A 22 -3.92 -11.17 -1.15
CA CYS A 22 -5.29 -11.01 -1.63
C CYS A 22 -5.31 -10.88 -3.14
N THR A 23 -6.27 -11.55 -3.79
CA THR A 23 -6.47 -11.49 -5.24
C THR A 23 -7.64 -10.58 -5.60
N LYS A 24 -7.70 -10.22 -6.87
CA LYS A 24 -8.74 -9.39 -7.47
C LYS A 24 -10.16 -9.96 -7.26
N ASP A 25 -10.29 -11.28 -7.33
CA ASP A 25 -11.57 -11.99 -7.11
C ASP A 25 -11.94 -12.18 -5.63
N GLY A 26 -11.16 -11.60 -4.71
CA GLY A 26 -11.44 -11.64 -3.28
C GLY A 26 -11.00 -12.93 -2.58
N THR A 27 -10.10 -13.70 -3.19
CA THR A 27 -9.43 -14.81 -2.53
C THR A 27 -8.32 -14.28 -1.62
N ILE A 28 -8.26 -14.81 -0.38
CA ILE A 28 -7.21 -14.50 0.58
C ILE A 28 -6.41 -15.74 0.93
N LYS A 29 -5.12 -15.58 1.13
CA LYS A 29 -4.19 -16.64 1.48
C LYS A 29 -3.23 -16.17 2.55
N LYS A 30 -2.97 -17.03 3.55
CA LYS A 30 -1.96 -16.82 4.58
C LYS A 30 -0.90 -17.92 4.48
N THR A 31 0.37 -17.56 4.48
CA THR A 31 1.50 -18.49 4.40
C THR A 31 2.56 -18.07 5.42
N LYS A 32 3.14 -19.03 6.15
CA LYS A 32 4.26 -18.71 7.05
C LYS A 32 5.42 -18.12 6.27
N LEU A 33 6.04 -17.05 6.78
CA LEU A 33 7.19 -16.39 6.16
C LEU A 33 8.34 -17.38 5.95
N GLU A 34 8.53 -18.32 6.86
CA GLU A 34 9.56 -19.38 6.77
C GLU A 34 9.47 -20.19 5.47
N ALA A 35 8.27 -20.35 4.87
CA ALA A 35 8.10 -21.05 3.61
C ALA A 35 8.86 -20.41 2.43
N TYR A 36 9.31 -19.18 2.58
CA TYR A 36 10.08 -18.39 1.60
C TYR A 36 11.57 -18.29 1.93
N SER A 37 12.05 -18.93 3.01
CA SER A 37 13.43 -18.84 3.50
C SER A 37 14.49 -19.44 2.56
N ARG A 38 14.07 -20.23 1.58
CA ARG A 38 14.96 -20.86 0.60
C ARG A 38 14.57 -20.46 -0.83
N PRO A 39 14.79 -19.20 -1.24
CA PRO A 39 14.53 -18.80 -2.60
C PRO A 39 15.48 -19.54 -3.56
N ARG A 40 14.97 -19.91 -4.71
CA ARG A 40 15.77 -20.43 -5.82
C ARG A 40 16.21 -19.26 -6.71
N GLN A 41 17.22 -19.45 -7.55
CA GLN A 41 17.67 -18.44 -8.49
C GLN A 41 16.51 -17.91 -9.38
N ASN A 42 15.59 -18.78 -9.78
CA ASN A 42 14.43 -18.45 -10.60
C ASN A 42 13.19 -18.09 -9.77
N GLY A 43 13.36 -17.79 -8.46
CA GLY A 43 12.26 -17.52 -7.55
C GLY A 43 11.50 -18.78 -7.12
N VAL A 44 10.43 -18.57 -6.36
CA VAL A 44 9.52 -19.62 -5.88
C VAL A 44 8.08 -19.15 -6.04
N ASN A 45 7.18 -20.06 -6.42
CA ASN A 45 5.77 -19.75 -6.49
C ASN A 45 5.23 -19.40 -5.10
N ALA A 46 4.55 -18.26 -5.00
CA ALA A 46 3.99 -17.75 -3.76
C ALA A 46 2.51 -18.14 -3.57
N ILE A 47 1.77 -18.23 -4.66
CA ILE A 47 0.33 -18.51 -4.68
C ILE A 47 -0.03 -19.17 -6.02
N VAL A 48 -1.06 -20.01 -6.02
CA VAL A 48 -1.73 -20.44 -7.26
C VAL A 48 -2.92 -19.50 -7.47
N ILE A 49 -2.88 -18.78 -8.57
CA ILE A 49 -3.92 -17.85 -8.99
C ILE A 49 -4.81 -18.54 -10.03
N ARG A 50 -6.12 -18.37 -9.93
CA ARG A 50 -7.09 -18.90 -10.90
C ARG A 50 -6.96 -18.13 -12.22
N GLU A 51 -7.36 -18.78 -13.29
CA GLU A 51 -7.41 -18.13 -14.61
C GLU A 51 -8.29 -16.87 -14.55
N GLY A 52 -7.79 -15.77 -15.09
CA GLY A 52 -8.48 -14.47 -15.07
C GLY A 52 -8.34 -13.66 -13.78
N ASP A 53 -7.86 -14.26 -12.67
CA ASP A 53 -7.63 -13.57 -11.40
C ASP A 53 -6.22 -12.97 -11.34
N GLN A 54 -5.97 -12.04 -10.43
CA GLN A 54 -4.68 -11.36 -10.26
C GLN A 54 -4.38 -11.15 -8.78
N LEU A 55 -3.09 -11.22 -8.41
CA LEU A 55 -2.64 -10.79 -7.10
C LEU A 55 -2.73 -9.26 -6.99
N ILE A 56 -3.45 -8.75 -6.00
CA ILE A 56 -3.62 -7.31 -5.77
C ILE A 56 -2.67 -6.83 -4.68
N GLU A 57 -2.54 -7.58 -3.59
CA GLU A 57 -1.79 -7.13 -2.42
C GLU A 57 -1.12 -8.29 -1.69
N ALA A 58 0.05 -8.02 -1.10
CA ALA A 58 0.76 -8.91 -0.20
C ALA A 58 1.29 -8.12 1.00
N LYS A 59 0.99 -8.55 2.20
CA LYS A 59 1.40 -7.88 3.46
C LYS A 59 2.07 -8.87 4.40
N LEU A 60 3.08 -8.39 5.11
CA LEU A 60 3.69 -9.09 6.24
C LEU A 60 2.85 -8.85 7.50
N THR A 61 2.57 -9.90 8.27
CA THR A 61 1.78 -9.81 9.51
C THR A 61 2.37 -10.65 10.63
N SER A 62 2.02 -10.30 11.87
CA SER A 62 2.42 -11.02 13.08
C SER A 62 1.63 -12.32 13.33
N GLY A 63 0.50 -12.50 12.66
CA GLY A 63 -0.43 -13.60 12.89
C GLY A 63 -1.71 -13.21 13.65
N ASN A 64 -1.77 -11.99 14.17
CA ASN A 64 -2.90 -11.47 14.97
C ASN A 64 -3.53 -10.22 14.35
N ALA A 65 -3.10 -9.79 13.19
CA ALA A 65 -3.60 -8.59 12.55
C ALA A 65 -5.09 -8.68 12.21
N GLU A 66 -5.73 -7.54 12.09
CA GLU A 66 -7.03 -7.39 11.51
C GLU A 66 -6.88 -7.06 10.03
N VAL A 67 -7.58 -7.81 9.21
CA VAL A 67 -7.53 -7.68 7.76
C VAL A 67 -8.75 -6.94 7.28
N MET A 68 -8.55 -5.94 6.44
CA MET A 68 -9.62 -5.31 5.68
C MET A 68 -9.39 -5.48 4.19
N ILE A 69 -10.43 -5.88 3.47
CA ILE A 69 -10.46 -6.00 2.02
C ILE A 69 -11.53 -5.07 1.49
N ALA A 70 -11.18 -4.24 0.51
CA ALA A 70 -12.11 -3.31 -0.11
C ALA A 70 -12.35 -3.66 -1.58
N ALA A 71 -13.60 -3.51 -2.01
CA ALA A 71 -14.06 -3.75 -3.37
C ALA A 71 -14.41 -2.43 -4.07
N ARG A 72 -14.32 -2.44 -5.39
CA ARG A 72 -14.46 -1.26 -6.27
C ARG A 72 -15.82 -0.58 -6.14
N GLU A 73 -16.88 -1.35 -5.89
CA GLU A 73 -18.25 -0.83 -5.68
C GLU A 73 -18.47 -0.22 -4.28
N GLY A 74 -17.37 0.04 -3.53
CA GLY A 74 -17.41 0.80 -2.29
C GLY A 74 -17.81 0.00 -1.06
N LYS A 75 -17.63 -1.32 -1.06
CA LYS A 75 -17.79 -2.19 0.11
C LYS A 75 -16.43 -2.59 0.68
N ALA A 76 -16.35 -2.79 1.99
CA ALA A 76 -15.19 -3.36 2.66
C ALA A 76 -15.62 -4.34 3.75
N ILE A 77 -14.80 -5.35 3.98
CA ILE A 77 -14.98 -6.33 5.05
C ILE A 77 -13.78 -6.25 6.01
N ARG A 78 -14.04 -6.32 7.32
CA ARG A 78 -13.03 -6.42 8.38
C ARG A 78 -13.17 -7.75 9.10
N PHE A 79 -12.09 -8.47 9.29
CA PHE A 79 -12.04 -9.74 10.00
C PHE A 79 -10.65 -9.99 10.59
N ASN A 80 -10.58 -10.84 11.63
CA ASN A 80 -9.29 -11.21 12.21
C ASN A 80 -8.56 -12.23 11.33
N GLU A 81 -7.26 -12.05 11.11
CA GLU A 81 -6.44 -12.95 10.29
C GLU A 81 -6.36 -14.38 10.84
N SER A 82 -6.66 -14.60 12.12
CA SER A 82 -6.74 -15.94 12.72
C SER A 82 -7.78 -16.83 12.05
N THR A 83 -8.80 -16.22 11.42
CA THR A 83 -9.82 -16.93 10.64
C THR A 83 -9.28 -17.48 9.30
N VAL A 84 -8.09 -17.04 8.89
CA VAL A 84 -7.39 -17.53 7.68
C VAL A 84 -6.35 -18.55 8.11
N ARG A 85 -6.64 -19.83 7.89
CA ARG A 85 -5.69 -20.90 8.19
C ARG A 85 -4.43 -20.78 7.34
N PRO A 86 -3.22 -20.85 7.94
CA PRO A 86 -1.98 -20.89 7.17
C PRO A 86 -1.92 -22.11 6.25
N ILE A 87 -1.53 -21.90 4.99
CA ILE A 87 -1.34 -22.96 3.99
C ILE A 87 0.00 -22.80 3.28
N GLY A 88 0.47 -23.86 2.64
CA GLY A 88 1.72 -23.84 1.89
C GLY A 88 1.66 -22.91 0.65
N ARG A 89 2.83 -22.59 0.08
CA ARG A 89 2.99 -21.68 -1.05
C ARG A 89 2.12 -21.99 -2.26
N VAL A 90 1.94 -23.26 -2.58
CA VAL A 90 1.16 -23.72 -3.74
C VAL A 90 -0.35 -23.81 -3.50
N GLY A 91 -0.84 -23.40 -2.34
CA GLY A 91 -2.28 -23.34 -2.07
C GLY A 91 -2.95 -22.15 -2.74
N ALA A 92 -4.21 -22.29 -3.15
CA ALA A 92 -4.98 -21.24 -3.82
C ALA A 92 -5.60 -20.21 -2.85
N GLY A 93 -5.69 -20.52 -1.56
CA GLY A 93 -6.35 -19.66 -0.59
C GLY A 93 -7.82 -19.97 -0.37
N VAL A 94 -8.49 -19.07 0.31
CA VAL A 94 -9.90 -19.15 0.70
C VAL A 94 -10.62 -17.86 0.39
N ARG A 95 -11.95 -17.84 0.39
CA ARG A 95 -12.72 -16.62 0.16
C ARG A 95 -12.51 -15.62 1.31
N GLY A 96 -12.00 -14.44 1.00
CA GLY A 96 -11.84 -13.31 1.92
C GLY A 96 -13.07 -12.42 1.95
N ILE A 97 -13.59 -12.04 0.80
CA ILE A 97 -14.80 -11.26 0.60
C ILE A 97 -15.67 -11.89 -0.49
N SER A 98 -16.98 -11.73 -0.41
CA SER A 98 -17.93 -12.07 -1.47
C SER A 98 -18.29 -10.81 -2.23
N ILE A 99 -17.87 -10.73 -3.48
CA ILE A 99 -18.17 -9.65 -4.42
C ILE A 99 -19.05 -10.18 -5.56
N GLU A 100 -19.70 -9.28 -6.29
CA GLU A 100 -20.46 -9.61 -7.48
C GLU A 100 -19.54 -9.77 -8.69
N GLU A 101 -19.96 -10.45 -9.75
CA GLU A 101 -19.13 -10.73 -10.94
C GLU A 101 -18.58 -9.48 -11.62
N SER A 102 -19.30 -8.36 -11.52
CA SER A 102 -18.88 -7.06 -12.08
C SER A 102 -17.99 -6.24 -11.16
N ASP A 103 -17.74 -6.71 -9.91
CA ASP A 103 -16.95 -6.02 -8.90
C ASP A 103 -15.57 -6.66 -8.78
N GLU A 104 -14.63 -5.93 -8.23
CA GLU A 104 -13.26 -6.38 -8.03
C GLU A 104 -12.69 -5.85 -6.72
N VAL A 105 -11.80 -6.61 -6.10
CA VAL A 105 -11.00 -6.13 -4.98
C VAL A 105 -9.98 -5.12 -5.48
N ILE A 106 -9.89 -3.97 -4.80
CA ILE A 106 -8.97 -2.88 -5.15
C ILE A 106 -7.80 -2.75 -4.16
N GLY A 107 -7.87 -3.40 -3.02
CA GLY A 107 -6.80 -3.36 -2.04
C GLY A 107 -7.13 -4.10 -0.77
N MET A 108 -6.08 -4.33 0.01
CA MET A 108 -6.13 -4.96 1.33
C MET A 108 -5.20 -4.21 2.29
N ILE A 109 -5.67 -3.95 3.49
CA ILE A 109 -4.84 -3.48 4.60
C ILE A 109 -4.82 -4.50 5.73
N CYS A 110 -3.72 -4.53 6.46
CA CYS A 110 -3.58 -5.29 7.69
C CYS A 110 -3.21 -4.30 8.80
N VAL A 111 -3.99 -4.31 9.87
CA VAL A 111 -3.84 -3.40 11.00
C VAL A 111 -3.58 -4.25 12.23
N GLU A 112 -2.53 -3.93 12.99
CA GLU A 112 -2.25 -4.64 14.24
C GLU A 112 -3.34 -4.28 15.29
N PRO A 113 -3.66 -5.20 16.20
CA PRO A 113 -4.56 -4.92 17.30
C PRO A 113 -4.11 -3.67 18.07
N ASP A 114 -5.07 -2.89 18.57
CA ASP A 114 -4.85 -1.65 19.31
C ASP A 114 -4.15 -0.51 18.51
N SER A 115 -4.12 -0.63 17.19
CA SER A 115 -3.62 0.43 16.31
C SER A 115 -4.52 1.65 16.34
N THR A 116 -3.91 2.83 16.32
CA THR A 116 -4.60 4.13 16.19
C THR A 116 -4.77 4.59 14.76
N GLN A 117 -4.60 3.67 13.79
CA GLN A 117 -4.70 3.99 12.38
C GLN A 117 -6.16 4.15 11.93
N ASP A 118 -6.39 5.16 11.11
CA ASP A 118 -7.64 5.34 10.38
C ASP A 118 -7.64 4.56 9.07
N VAL A 119 -8.83 4.29 8.58
CA VAL A 119 -9.05 3.75 7.22
C VAL A 119 -9.26 4.91 6.26
N LEU A 120 -8.30 5.13 5.39
CA LEU A 120 -8.43 6.11 4.31
C LEU A 120 -8.90 5.39 3.04
N VAL A 121 -9.92 5.95 2.41
CA VAL A 121 -10.44 5.49 1.11
C VAL A 121 -10.46 6.63 0.11
N LEU A 122 -10.14 6.32 -1.15
CA LEU A 122 -10.12 7.27 -2.25
C LEU A 122 -10.78 6.67 -3.49
N SER A 123 -11.60 7.48 -4.17
CA SER A 123 -12.31 7.12 -5.39
C SER A 123 -11.67 7.74 -6.63
N GLU A 124 -11.98 7.21 -7.81
CA GLU A 124 -11.36 7.58 -9.09
C GLU A 124 -11.52 9.06 -9.46
N ASN A 125 -12.60 9.72 -9.02
CA ASN A 125 -12.85 11.14 -9.28
C ASN A 125 -12.31 12.08 -8.18
N GLY A 126 -11.40 11.59 -7.32
CA GLY A 126 -10.69 12.41 -6.34
C GLY A 126 -11.45 12.67 -5.04
N TYR A 127 -12.52 11.92 -4.76
CA TYR A 127 -13.23 11.98 -3.49
C TYR A 127 -12.69 10.93 -2.53
N GLY A 128 -12.48 11.34 -1.29
CA GLY A 128 -11.98 10.43 -0.25
C GLY A 128 -12.27 10.95 1.14
N LYS A 129 -11.91 10.15 2.12
CA LYS A 129 -12.06 10.45 3.54
C LYS A 129 -11.24 9.50 4.38
N ARG A 130 -11.03 9.91 5.63
CA ARG A 130 -10.63 9.00 6.69
C ARG A 130 -11.85 8.52 7.46
N THR A 131 -11.81 7.33 7.97
CA THR A 131 -12.86 6.76 8.82
C THR A 131 -12.19 6.00 9.94
N ASP A 132 -12.69 6.17 11.15
CA ASP A 132 -12.23 5.41 12.31
C ASP A 132 -12.39 3.91 12.04
N LEU A 133 -11.36 3.13 12.37
CA LEU A 133 -11.36 1.68 12.20
C LEU A 133 -12.54 1.02 12.94
N ASP A 134 -12.98 1.58 14.07
CA ASP A 134 -14.07 1.03 14.89
C ASP A 134 -15.46 1.17 14.25
N GLU A 135 -15.61 2.01 13.23
CA GLU A 135 -16.85 2.03 12.44
C GLU A 135 -17.04 0.75 11.60
N TYR A 136 -15.97 -0.04 11.42
CA TYR A 136 -16.02 -1.31 10.69
C TYR A 136 -16.06 -2.47 11.68
N ARG A 137 -17.25 -3.03 11.89
CA ARG A 137 -17.40 -4.20 12.75
C ARG A 137 -16.54 -5.37 12.26
N ILE A 138 -15.91 -6.08 13.19
CA ILE A 138 -15.22 -7.33 12.91
C ILE A 138 -16.27 -8.40 12.59
N THR A 139 -16.11 -9.09 11.46
CA THR A 139 -17.02 -10.14 10.99
C THR A 139 -16.23 -11.40 10.63
N ASN A 140 -16.94 -12.45 10.24
CA ASN A 140 -16.30 -13.59 9.61
C ASN A 140 -15.87 -13.24 8.18
N ARG A 141 -14.72 -13.76 7.73
CA ARG A 141 -14.28 -13.65 6.33
C ARG A 141 -15.32 -14.24 5.37
N GLY A 142 -15.27 -13.83 4.12
CA GLY A 142 -16.13 -14.35 3.05
C GLY A 142 -17.53 -13.75 3.02
N GLY A 143 -17.84 -12.77 3.89
CA GLY A 143 -19.08 -12.01 3.84
C GLY A 143 -19.06 -10.96 2.73
N LYS A 144 -20.22 -10.27 2.52
CA LYS A 144 -20.39 -9.19 1.52
C LYS A 144 -19.76 -7.86 1.96
N GLY A 145 -19.31 -7.75 3.22
CA GLY A 145 -18.79 -6.50 3.79
C GLY A 145 -19.88 -5.45 4.06
N VAL A 146 -19.42 -4.25 4.40
CA VAL A 146 -20.26 -3.08 4.67
C VAL A 146 -19.84 -1.93 3.75
N LYS A 147 -20.73 -0.96 3.56
CA LYS A 147 -20.40 0.23 2.75
C LYS A 147 -19.27 1.01 3.40
N THR A 148 -18.20 1.29 2.65
CA THR A 148 -17.05 2.10 3.08
C THR A 148 -17.03 3.48 2.44
N ILE A 149 -17.61 3.64 1.27
CA ILE A 149 -17.84 4.92 0.61
C ILE A 149 -19.16 4.85 -0.18
N ASN A 150 -19.83 5.98 -0.34
CA ASN A 150 -20.99 6.04 -1.21
C ASN A 150 -20.54 6.33 -2.64
N VAL A 151 -20.52 5.29 -3.46
CA VAL A 151 -20.19 5.36 -4.89
C VAL A 151 -21.35 6.00 -5.64
N THR A 152 -21.07 7.04 -6.40
CA THR A 152 -22.01 7.80 -7.25
C THR A 152 -21.27 8.21 -8.53
N GLU A 153 -21.98 8.72 -9.54
CA GLU A 153 -21.35 9.31 -10.74
C GLU A 153 -20.35 10.42 -10.37
N LYS A 154 -20.65 11.20 -9.33
CA LYS A 154 -19.78 12.27 -8.85
C LYS A 154 -18.49 11.76 -8.26
N THR A 155 -18.53 10.73 -7.43
CA THR A 155 -17.35 10.19 -6.75
C THR A 155 -16.56 9.27 -7.65
N GLY A 156 -17.21 8.58 -8.57
CA GLY A 156 -16.64 7.43 -9.26
C GLY A 156 -16.48 6.24 -8.31
N LYS A 157 -15.87 5.18 -8.81
CA LYS A 157 -15.65 3.93 -8.08
C LYS A 157 -14.46 4.03 -7.12
N LEU A 158 -14.43 3.17 -6.11
CA LEU A 158 -13.32 3.09 -5.16
C LEU A 158 -12.06 2.56 -5.87
N ILE A 159 -10.91 3.17 -5.60
CA ILE A 159 -9.62 2.76 -6.20
C ILE A 159 -8.53 2.48 -5.17
N SER A 160 -8.66 2.97 -3.94
CA SER A 160 -7.63 2.76 -2.91
C SER A 160 -8.23 2.66 -1.53
N ILE A 161 -7.63 1.79 -0.71
CA ILE A 161 -7.78 1.70 0.73
C ILE A 161 -6.39 1.70 1.37
N GLN A 162 -6.17 2.54 2.37
CA GLN A 162 -4.90 2.68 3.10
C GLN A 162 -5.17 2.72 4.60
N ALA A 163 -4.26 2.15 5.39
CA ALA A 163 -4.20 2.39 6.83
C ALA A 163 -3.25 3.57 7.07
N VAL A 164 -3.72 4.61 7.76
CA VAL A 164 -3.01 5.89 7.88
C VAL A 164 -3.08 6.45 9.29
N THR A 165 -2.09 7.26 9.63
CA THR A 165 -2.08 8.13 10.82
C THR A 165 -1.94 9.59 10.40
N ASP A 166 -2.04 10.52 11.35
CA ASP A 166 -1.79 11.95 11.08
C ASP A 166 -0.35 12.25 10.64
N ASP A 167 0.59 11.34 10.95
CA ASP A 167 2.01 11.43 10.56
C ASP A 167 2.29 10.86 9.17
N ASN A 168 1.26 10.68 8.36
CA ASN A 168 1.41 10.25 6.98
C ASN A 168 1.06 11.38 6.01
N ASP A 169 1.68 11.32 4.83
CA ASP A 169 1.25 12.03 3.64
C ASP A 169 0.69 11.04 2.62
N LEU A 170 -0.18 11.52 1.76
CA LEU A 170 -0.64 10.80 0.57
C LEU A 170 0.10 11.29 -0.66
N MET A 171 0.69 10.34 -1.38
CA MET A 171 1.12 10.52 -2.76
C MET A 171 0.01 10.04 -3.68
N ILE A 172 -0.53 10.95 -4.48
CA ILE A 172 -1.62 10.67 -5.43
C ILE A 172 -1.09 10.91 -6.83
N ILE A 173 -1.19 9.91 -7.68
CA ILE A 173 -0.78 9.98 -9.09
C ILE A 173 -2.02 9.81 -9.95
N ASN A 174 -2.28 10.74 -10.85
CA ASN A 174 -3.37 10.63 -11.81
C ASN A 174 -2.92 9.96 -13.14
N ARG A 175 -3.85 9.65 -14.03
CA ARG A 175 -3.55 9.00 -15.32
C ARG A 175 -2.75 9.88 -16.25
N SER A 176 -2.84 11.20 -16.12
CA SER A 176 -2.03 12.15 -16.90
C SER A 176 -0.59 12.29 -16.39
N GLY A 177 -0.22 11.60 -15.29
CA GLY A 177 1.13 11.62 -14.71
C GLY A 177 1.37 12.76 -13.71
N LEU A 178 0.37 13.58 -13.38
CA LEU A 178 0.49 14.57 -12.32
C LEU A 178 0.56 13.86 -10.97
N THR A 179 1.56 14.20 -10.17
CA THR A 179 1.74 13.70 -8.82
C THR A 179 1.47 14.80 -7.80
N ILE A 180 0.68 14.51 -6.79
CA ILE A 180 0.35 15.43 -5.70
C ILE A 180 0.69 14.74 -4.38
N ARG A 181 1.27 15.50 -3.45
CA ARG A 181 1.50 15.12 -2.06
C ARG A 181 0.60 15.99 -1.17
N THR A 182 -0.14 15.37 -0.26
CA THR A 182 -1.01 16.05 0.70
C THR A 182 -0.95 15.37 2.06
N ALA A 183 -0.93 16.17 3.14
CA ALA A 183 -0.91 15.62 4.48
C ALA A 183 -2.23 14.91 4.81
N VAL A 184 -2.15 13.73 5.39
CA VAL A 184 -3.31 12.95 5.83
C VAL A 184 -4.11 13.69 6.89
N SER A 185 -3.44 14.45 7.78
CA SER A 185 -4.08 15.28 8.82
C SER A 185 -5.07 16.31 8.25
N GLN A 186 -4.91 16.75 7.00
CA GLN A 186 -5.84 17.66 6.33
C GLN A 186 -7.09 16.97 5.79
N ILE A 187 -7.11 15.65 5.74
CA ILE A 187 -8.23 14.89 5.22
C ILE A 187 -9.24 14.67 6.34
N ARG A 188 -10.48 15.09 6.10
CA ARG A 188 -11.55 15.02 7.10
C ARG A 188 -11.84 13.59 7.53
N LEU A 189 -11.96 13.40 8.85
CA LEU A 189 -12.57 12.21 9.45
C LEU A 189 -14.09 12.24 9.20
N ALA A 190 -14.66 11.19 8.66
CA ALA A 190 -16.07 11.11 8.30
C ALA A 190 -16.59 9.67 8.36
N GLY A 191 -17.87 9.51 8.65
CA GLY A 191 -18.53 8.22 8.75
C GLY A 191 -18.39 7.37 7.46
N ARG A 192 -18.28 6.06 7.62
CA ARG A 192 -17.97 5.10 6.54
C ARG A 192 -18.94 5.13 5.35
N ALA A 193 -20.23 5.44 5.55
CA ALA A 193 -21.25 5.45 4.49
C ALA A 193 -21.34 6.77 3.71
N THR A 194 -20.53 7.78 4.04
CA THR A 194 -20.53 9.09 3.36
C THR A 194 -19.79 9.05 2.03
N GLN A 195 -20.01 10.07 1.20
CA GLN A 195 -19.27 10.26 -0.07
C GLN A 195 -17.83 10.73 0.14
N GLY A 196 -17.49 11.22 1.34
CA GLY A 196 -16.23 11.90 1.60
C GLY A 196 -16.20 13.34 1.06
N VAL A 197 -15.00 13.88 0.99
CA VAL A 197 -14.71 15.22 0.48
C VAL A 197 -13.81 15.13 -0.76
N ARG A 198 -13.77 16.17 -1.55
CA ARG A 198 -12.84 16.24 -2.68
C ARG A 198 -11.42 16.50 -2.15
N ILE A 199 -10.52 15.54 -2.34
CA ILE A 199 -9.11 15.63 -1.94
C ILE A 199 -8.26 16.25 -3.04
N ILE A 200 -8.57 15.95 -4.29
CA ILE A 200 -7.86 16.45 -5.47
C ILE A 200 -8.86 16.94 -6.52
N ASN A 201 -8.51 18.04 -7.19
CA ASN A 201 -9.22 18.51 -8.38
C ASN A 201 -8.56 17.89 -9.62
N LEU A 202 -9.29 17.02 -10.29
CA LEU A 202 -8.87 16.42 -11.55
C LEU A 202 -9.34 17.28 -12.72
N ARG A 203 -8.59 17.29 -13.81
CA ARG A 203 -9.02 17.87 -15.09
C ARG A 203 -10.10 16.97 -15.71
N ASP A 204 -10.91 17.55 -16.59
CA ASP A 204 -11.95 16.80 -17.29
C ASP A 204 -11.33 15.61 -18.05
N GLY A 205 -11.92 14.43 -17.83
CA GLY A 205 -11.47 13.18 -18.45
C GLY A 205 -10.26 12.52 -17.77
N ASP A 206 -9.69 13.11 -16.71
CA ASP A 206 -8.62 12.50 -15.92
C ASP A 206 -9.19 11.69 -14.74
N ALA A 207 -8.42 10.75 -14.24
CA ALA A 207 -8.76 9.92 -13.08
C ALA A 207 -7.50 9.59 -12.28
N ILE A 208 -7.69 9.23 -11.02
CA ILE A 208 -6.56 8.78 -10.19
C ILE A 208 -6.11 7.42 -10.68
N ALA A 209 -4.79 7.26 -10.84
CA ALA A 209 -4.16 6.01 -11.24
C ALA A 209 -3.62 5.21 -10.05
N SER A 210 -3.02 5.89 -9.07
CA SER A 210 -2.40 5.25 -7.90
C SER A 210 -2.41 6.17 -6.69
N VAL A 211 -2.46 5.56 -5.51
CA VAL A 211 -2.40 6.25 -4.21
C VAL A 211 -1.52 5.45 -3.27
N MET A 212 -0.63 6.13 -2.55
CA MET A 212 0.23 5.54 -1.55
C MET A 212 0.31 6.45 -0.33
N ALA A 213 0.20 5.88 0.86
CA ALA A 213 0.57 6.56 2.09
C ALA A 213 2.08 6.45 2.30
N VAL A 214 2.72 7.57 2.62
CA VAL A 214 4.15 7.68 2.91
C VAL A 214 4.33 8.39 4.25
N PRO A 215 5.46 8.23 4.94
CA PRO A 215 5.75 9.05 6.11
C PRO A 215 5.63 10.55 5.75
N ALA A 216 5.09 11.36 6.66
CA ALA A 216 5.12 12.81 6.46
C ALA A 216 6.56 13.26 6.23
N ALA A 217 6.76 14.27 5.38
CA ALA A 217 8.04 14.94 5.31
C ALA A 217 8.27 15.55 6.70
N GLY A 218 9.15 14.94 7.49
CA GLY A 218 9.76 15.66 8.59
C GLY A 218 10.38 16.92 8.02
N ASP A 219 10.60 17.94 8.83
CA ASP A 219 11.43 19.08 8.45
C ASP A 219 12.71 18.48 7.85
N GLU A 220 12.79 18.52 6.52
CA GLU A 220 13.96 18.02 5.80
C GLU A 220 15.12 18.85 6.37
N GLU A 221 16.03 18.20 7.11
CA GLU A 221 17.39 18.71 7.21
C GLU A 221 17.77 19.03 5.77
N GLU A 222 17.89 20.32 5.47
CA GLU A 222 18.43 20.83 4.20
C GLU A 222 19.70 20.01 3.93
N VAL A 223 19.60 19.04 3.03
CA VAL A 223 20.77 18.48 2.40
C VAL A 223 21.36 19.65 1.63
N GLN A 224 22.25 20.37 2.32
CA GLN A 224 23.11 21.37 1.68
C GLN A 224 23.73 20.67 0.49
N SER A 225 23.25 21.01 -0.68
CA SER A 225 23.94 20.72 -1.92
C SER A 225 25.36 21.26 -1.75
N ALA A 226 26.33 20.37 -1.57
CA ALA A 226 27.73 20.72 -1.65
C ALA A 226 27.94 21.28 -3.07
N GLU A 227 27.85 22.57 -3.20
CA GLU A 227 28.33 23.28 -4.36
C GLU A 227 29.79 22.91 -4.53
N ALA A 228 30.07 22.28 -5.65
CA ALA A 228 31.42 22.05 -6.13
C ALA A 228 32.06 23.42 -6.47
N THR A 229 32.55 24.10 -5.46
CA THR A 229 33.51 25.20 -5.63
C THR A 229 34.88 24.58 -5.84
N GLY A 230 35.34 24.52 -7.05
CA GLY A 230 36.68 24.00 -7.31
C GLY A 230 37.07 24.00 -8.78
N ALA A 231 37.00 25.12 -9.43
CA ALA A 231 37.83 25.36 -10.61
C ALA A 231 38.60 26.64 -10.38
N GLY A 232 39.73 26.47 -9.70
CA GLY A 232 40.75 27.51 -9.70
C GLY A 232 41.36 27.60 -11.09
N ASP A 233 41.12 28.73 -11.72
CA ASP A 233 41.77 29.21 -12.93
C ASP A 233 43.25 29.47 -12.60
N ALA A 234 44.15 28.61 -13.04
CA ALA A 234 45.57 28.84 -13.05
C ALA A 234 45.97 29.32 -14.44
N THR A 235 46.00 30.60 -14.63
CA THR A 235 46.66 31.23 -15.78
C THR A 235 48.17 30.99 -15.71
N PRO A 236 48.81 30.53 -16.77
CA PRO A 236 50.28 30.46 -16.83
C PRO A 236 50.81 31.86 -17.15
N ASP A 237 51.66 32.33 -16.25
CA ASP A 237 52.53 33.48 -16.41
C ASP A 237 53.46 33.34 -17.62
N ALA A 238 53.30 34.23 -18.59
CA ALA A 238 54.17 34.30 -19.75
C ALA A 238 55.42 35.15 -19.42
N GLY A 239 56.52 34.47 -19.04
CA GLY A 239 57.80 35.11 -18.90
C GLY A 239 58.33 35.68 -20.23
N GLN A 240 58.68 36.94 -20.23
CA GLN A 240 59.38 37.65 -21.33
C GLN A 240 60.79 37.11 -21.55
N PRO A 241 61.30 37.08 -22.79
CA PRO A 241 62.69 36.82 -23.06
C PRO A 241 63.53 38.08 -22.89
N ALA A 242 64.63 37.97 -22.15
CA ALA A 242 65.68 38.97 -22.09
C ALA A 242 66.59 38.83 -23.33
N GLU A 243 66.96 39.99 -23.84
CA GLU A 243 67.94 40.22 -24.90
C GLU A 243 69.34 39.70 -24.52
N GLU A 244 70.01 39.07 -25.43
CA GLU A 244 71.27 39.39 -26.11
C GLU A 244 71.59 38.31 -27.14
#